data_f9d151aecbe0ac86800e9cd4157c395a
#
_entry.id   f9d151aecbe0ac86800e9cd4157c395a
#
_cell.length_a   1.000
_cell.length_b   1.000
_cell.length_c   1.000
_cell.angle_alpha   90.00
_cell.angle_beta   90.00
_cell.angle_gamma   90.00
#
_symmetry.space_group_name_H-M   'P 1'
#
loop_
_entity.id
_entity.type
_entity.pdbx_description
1 polymer ?
#
loop_
_entity_poly.entity_id
_entity_poly.type
_entity_poly.pdbx_seq_one_letter_code
_entity_poly.pdbx_strand_id
1 'polypeptide(L)'
;MKKYNWSVLIGAAFLMATSAIGPGFLTQTAVFTAQLGASFGFVIFLSIVLDSIAQLNIWRIIAVANQPAQTIANQVFPGLGYFISFLVFLGGMAFNIGNIAGAGLGLNVLFGVSVGQGAIMSAIIAIGIFIYKPEFD
;
A
#
# COMPACT_ATOMS: atom_id res chain seq x y z
N MET A 1 -23.52 24.40 3.15
CA MET A 1 -22.41 23.62 3.76
C MET A 1 -22.66 22.16 3.47
N LYS A 2 -21.78 21.47 2.71
CA LYS A 2 -21.89 20.01 2.47
C LYS A 2 -21.71 19.30 3.83
N LYS A 3 -22.72 18.58 4.29
CA LYS A 3 -22.61 17.72 5.48
C LYS A 3 -21.57 16.63 5.14
N TYR A 4 -20.42 16.69 5.77
CA TYR A 4 -19.43 15.61 5.68
C TYR A 4 -20.04 14.35 6.32
N ASN A 5 -20.08 13.28 5.55
CA ASN A 5 -20.52 11.98 6.07
C ASN A 5 -19.32 11.32 6.76
N TRP A 6 -19.22 11.53 8.06
CA TRP A 6 -18.11 11.01 8.88
C TRP A 6 -17.96 9.50 8.78
N SER A 7 -19.06 8.76 8.61
CA SER A 7 -19.00 7.31 8.44
C SER A 7 -18.24 6.91 7.17
N VAL A 8 -18.44 7.64 6.07
CA VAL A 8 -17.74 7.40 4.81
C VAL A 8 -16.26 7.73 4.94
N LEU A 9 -15.92 8.84 5.60
CA LEU A 9 -14.53 9.24 5.82
C LEU A 9 -13.79 8.24 6.71
N ILE A 10 -14.41 7.82 7.80
CA ILE A 10 -13.84 6.80 8.70
C ILE A 10 -13.70 5.47 7.97
N GLY A 11 -14.71 5.04 7.21
CA GLY A 11 -14.65 3.82 6.40
C GLY A 11 -13.50 3.85 5.39
N ALA A 12 -13.33 4.95 4.67
CA ALA A 12 -12.22 5.13 3.73
C ALA A 12 -10.85 5.10 4.43
N ALA A 13 -10.74 5.75 5.61
CA ALA A 13 -9.51 5.74 6.40
C ALA A 13 -9.15 4.32 6.88
N PHE A 14 -10.13 3.55 7.34
CA PHE A 14 -9.93 2.15 7.72
C PHE A 14 -9.52 1.26 6.54
N LEU A 15 -10.14 1.43 5.38
CA LEU A 15 -9.76 0.71 4.16
C LEU A 15 -8.32 1.01 3.75
N MET A 16 -7.92 2.28 3.78
CA MET A 16 -6.55 2.68 3.47
C MET A 16 -5.56 2.10 4.49
N ALA A 17 -5.86 2.19 5.79
CA ALA A 17 -5.01 1.64 6.84
C ALA A 17 -4.86 0.11 6.70
N THR A 18 -5.95 -0.60 6.44
CA THR A 18 -5.94 -2.06 6.29
C THR A 18 -5.16 -2.49 5.04
N SER A 19 -5.25 -1.74 3.95
CA SER A 19 -4.48 -2.02 2.73
C SER A 19 -2.98 -1.83 2.91
N ALA A 20 -2.56 -0.94 3.82
CA ALA A 20 -1.15 -0.70 4.14
C ALA A 20 -0.55 -1.78 5.06
N ILE A 21 -1.37 -2.44 5.89
CA ILE A 21 -0.94 -3.51 6.80
C ILE A 21 -0.98 -4.85 6.06
N GLY A 22 -0.03 -5.05 5.16
CA GLY A 22 0.14 -6.33 4.45
C GLY A 22 1.05 -7.30 5.19
N PRO A 23 1.10 -8.57 4.74
CA PRO A 23 2.00 -9.57 5.32
C PRO A 23 3.47 -9.17 5.29
N GLY A 24 3.89 -8.43 4.25
CA GLY A 24 5.24 -7.87 4.15
C GLY A 24 5.56 -6.91 5.30
N PHE A 25 4.60 -6.08 5.69
CA PHE A 25 4.75 -5.19 6.85
C PHE A 25 5.02 -5.97 8.13
N LEU A 26 4.24 -7.03 8.41
CA LEU A 26 4.39 -7.84 9.62
C LEU A 26 5.76 -8.53 9.67
N THR A 27 6.19 -9.12 8.56
CA THR A 27 7.48 -9.80 8.46
C THR A 27 8.65 -8.82 8.63
N GLN A 28 8.63 -7.70 7.95
CA GLN A 28 9.69 -6.68 8.05
C GLN A 28 9.75 -6.08 9.44
N THR A 29 8.60 -5.77 10.04
CA THR A 29 8.53 -5.24 11.40
C THR A 29 9.12 -6.22 12.40
N ALA A 30 8.81 -7.52 12.29
CA ALA A 30 9.37 -8.54 13.14
C ALA A 30 10.90 -8.65 13.01
N VAL A 31 11.42 -8.69 11.77
CA VAL A 31 12.86 -8.77 11.49
C VAL A 31 13.60 -7.55 12.03
N PHE A 32 13.14 -6.35 11.71
CA PHE A 32 13.80 -5.13 12.16
C PHE A 32 13.69 -4.92 13.67
N THR A 33 12.58 -5.32 14.29
CA THR A 33 12.46 -5.29 15.76
C THR A 33 13.46 -6.24 16.41
N ALA A 34 13.65 -7.43 15.85
CA ALA A 34 14.64 -8.38 16.35
C ALA A 34 16.08 -7.87 16.22
N GLN A 35 16.40 -7.11 15.17
CA GLN A 35 17.72 -6.58 14.89
C GLN A 35 18.03 -5.28 15.65
N LEU A 36 17.08 -4.36 15.73
CA LEU A 36 17.28 -2.99 16.20
C LEU A 36 16.69 -2.75 17.61
N GLY A 37 15.86 -3.66 18.10
CA GLY A 37 15.24 -3.55 19.43
C GLY A 37 14.43 -2.25 19.58
N ALA A 38 14.57 -1.59 20.72
CA ALA A 38 13.85 -0.36 21.05
C ALA A 38 14.15 0.81 20.10
N SER A 39 15.33 0.85 19.49
CA SER A 39 15.72 1.89 18.52
C SER A 39 14.83 1.90 17.30
N PHE A 40 14.25 0.76 16.93
CA PHE A 40 13.32 0.67 15.81
C PHE A 40 12.02 1.45 16.04
N GLY A 41 11.56 1.54 17.31
CA GLY A 41 10.41 2.37 17.70
C GLY A 41 10.61 3.86 17.33
N PHE A 42 11.83 4.40 17.52
CA PHE A 42 12.15 5.76 17.12
C PHE A 42 12.12 5.94 15.59
N VAL A 43 12.63 4.96 14.85
CA VAL A 43 12.62 4.98 13.38
C VAL A 43 11.17 4.97 12.87
N ILE A 44 10.29 4.13 13.43
CA ILE A 44 8.87 4.11 13.10
C ILE A 44 8.22 5.47 13.39
N PHE A 45 8.44 6.02 14.58
CA PHE A 45 7.88 7.32 14.94
C PHE A 45 8.31 8.43 13.98
N LEU A 46 9.59 8.52 13.69
CA LEU A 46 10.14 9.52 12.76
C LEU A 46 9.58 9.34 11.34
N SER A 47 9.48 8.10 10.88
CA SER A 47 8.90 7.78 9.56
C SER A 47 7.44 8.21 9.47
N ILE A 48 6.63 7.97 10.50
CA ILE A 48 5.22 8.39 10.53
C ILE A 48 5.11 9.92 10.48
N VAL A 49 5.93 10.64 11.23
CA VAL A 49 5.92 12.12 11.23
C VAL A 49 6.28 12.66 9.85
N LEU A 50 7.37 12.16 9.25
CA LEU A 50 7.84 12.61 7.93
C LEU A 50 6.81 12.28 6.84
N ASP A 51 6.28 11.06 6.85
CA ASP A 51 5.27 10.61 5.89
C ASP A 51 3.98 11.44 6.02
N SER A 52 3.51 11.68 7.24
CA SER A 52 2.32 12.49 7.47
C SER A 52 2.49 13.92 6.95
N ILE A 53 3.63 14.55 7.19
CA ILE A 53 3.92 15.91 6.68
C ILE A 53 3.93 15.90 5.14
N ALA A 54 4.61 14.94 4.52
CA ALA A 54 4.69 14.83 3.07
C ALA A 54 3.31 14.58 2.45
N GLN A 55 2.55 13.62 2.98
CA GLN A 55 1.23 13.27 2.48
C GLN A 55 0.23 14.42 2.60
N LEU A 56 0.18 15.11 3.73
CA LEU A 56 -0.71 16.26 3.92
C LEU A 56 -0.43 17.36 2.88
N ASN A 57 0.82 17.63 2.57
CA ASN A 57 1.17 18.60 1.54
C ASN A 57 0.76 18.14 0.14
N ILE A 58 1.06 16.88 -0.22
CA ILE A 58 0.72 16.33 -1.53
C ILE A 58 -0.80 16.31 -1.74
N TRP A 59 -1.56 15.82 -0.77
CA TRP A 59 -3.03 15.78 -0.86
C TRP A 59 -3.65 17.16 -0.94
N ARG A 60 -3.09 18.14 -0.21
CA ARG A 60 -3.55 19.52 -0.30
C ARG A 60 -3.32 20.11 -1.69
N ILE A 61 -2.16 19.87 -2.30
CA ILE A 61 -1.85 20.32 -3.66
C ILE A 61 -2.82 19.68 -4.66
N ILE A 62 -3.01 18.36 -4.59
CA ILE A 62 -3.93 17.63 -5.48
C ILE A 62 -5.36 18.14 -5.35
N ALA A 63 -5.83 18.36 -4.10
CA ALA A 63 -7.18 18.82 -3.85
C ALA A 63 -7.43 20.26 -4.37
N VAL A 64 -6.45 21.15 -4.24
CA VAL A 64 -6.54 22.53 -4.73
C VAL A 64 -6.42 22.59 -6.26
N ALA A 65 -5.47 21.83 -6.83
CA ALA A 65 -5.24 21.81 -8.27
C ALA A 65 -6.34 21.05 -9.03
N ASN A 66 -7.06 20.15 -8.37
CA ASN A 66 -8.08 19.27 -8.96
C ASN A 66 -7.54 18.50 -10.19
N GLN A 67 -6.30 18.07 -10.12
CA GLN A 67 -5.58 17.35 -11.18
C GLN A 67 -4.78 16.19 -10.58
N PRO A 68 -4.53 15.12 -11.35
CA PRO A 68 -3.64 14.03 -10.91
C PRO A 68 -2.22 14.54 -10.60
N ALA A 69 -1.58 13.95 -9.60
CA ALA A 69 -0.24 14.34 -9.17
C ALA A 69 0.80 14.31 -10.32
N GLN A 70 0.68 13.34 -11.22
CA GLN A 70 1.58 13.20 -12.39
C GLN A 70 1.43 14.37 -13.37
N THR A 71 0.21 14.86 -13.55
CA THR A 71 -0.05 16.04 -14.40
C THR A 71 0.55 17.29 -13.79
N ILE A 72 0.36 17.48 -12.48
CA ILE A 72 0.95 18.61 -11.75
C ILE A 72 2.48 18.56 -11.83
N ALA A 73 3.06 17.38 -11.63
CA ALA A 73 4.51 17.18 -11.72
C ALA A 73 5.05 17.53 -13.11
N ASN A 74 4.35 17.16 -14.19
CA ASN A 74 4.73 17.52 -15.55
C ASN A 74 4.62 19.02 -15.86
N GLN A 75 3.75 19.76 -15.17
CA GLN A 75 3.67 21.22 -15.27
C GLN A 75 4.87 21.91 -14.61
N VAL A 76 5.39 21.32 -13.53
CA VAL A 76 6.58 21.85 -12.84
C VAL A 76 7.85 21.54 -13.62
N PHE A 77 7.99 20.31 -14.08
CA PHE A 77 9.13 19.86 -14.88
C PHE A 77 8.68 18.85 -15.93
N PRO A 78 8.83 19.13 -17.22
CA PRO A 78 8.44 18.23 -18.29
C PRO A 78 9.13 16.88 -18.17
N GLY A 79 8.35 15.80 -18.17
CA GLY A 79 8.84 14.43 -18.02
C GLY A 79 8.78 13.87 -16.59
N LEU A 80 8.70 14.73 -15.56
CA LEU A 80 8.67 14.30 -14.17
C LEU A 80 7.45 13.43 -13.84
N GLY A 81 6.30 13.73 -14.41
CA GLY A 81 5.08 12.93 -14.22
C GLY A 81 5.20 11.51 -14.76
N TYR A 82 5.88 11.31 -15.90
CA TYR A 82 6.16 9.97 -16.44
C TYR A 82 7.11 9.19 -15.53
N PHE A 83 8.14 9.85 -15.01
CA PHE A 83 9.08 9.25 -14.06
C PHE A 83 8.37 8.81 -12.76
N ILE A 84 7.51 9.68 -12.20
CA ILE A 84 6.70 9.35 -11.03
C ILE A 84 5.75 8.19 -11.34
N SER A 85 5.08 8.18 -12.48
CA SER A 85 4.20 7.07 -12.88
C SER A 85 4.96 5.75 -12.98
N PHE A 86 6.16 5.77 -13.51
CA PHE A 86 7.03 4.59 -13.56
C PHE A 86 7.42 4.08 -12.16
N LEU A 87 7.78 4.99 -11.26
CA LEU A 87 8.09 4.63 -9.87
C LEU A 87 6.87 4.05 -9.14
N VAL A 88 5.69 4.63 -9.34
CA VAL A 88 4.43 4.12 -8.76
C VAL A 88 4.11 2.74 -9.31
N PHE A 89 4.31 2.51 -10.60
CA PHE A 89 4.14 1.19 -11.21
C PHE A 89 5.09 0.14 -10.59
N LEU A 90 6.38 0.47 -10.47
CA LEU A 90 7.36 -0.44 -9.85
C LEU A 90 7.02 -0.70 -8.38
N GLY A 91 6.64 0.34 -7.63
CA GLY A 91 6.21 0.21 -6.24
C GLY A 91 4.98 -0.69 -6.10
N GLY A 92 3.99 -0.51 -6.97
CA GLY A 92 2.79 -1.36 -7.02
C GLY A 92 3.12 -2.83 -7.32
N MET A 93 4.03 -3.09 -8.25
CA MET A 93 4.51 -4.45 -8.54
C MET A 93 5.18 -5.07 -7.31
N ALA A 94 6.13 -4.36 -6.70
CA ALA A 94 6.84 -4.85 -5.52
C ALA A 94 5.88 -5.14 -4.36
N PHE A 95 4.89 -4.26 -4.13
CA PHE A 95 3.86 -4.44 -3.13
C PHE A 95 3.00 -5.68 -3.37
N ASN A 96 2.57 -5.91 -4.61
CA ASN A 96 1.79 -7.09 -4.97
C ASN A 96 2.58 -8.39 -4.81
N ILE A 97 3.85 -8.40 -5.19
CA ILE A 97 4.74 -9.57 -4.96
C ILE A 97 4.84 -9.87 -3.46
N GLY A 98 5.02 -8.84 -2.63
CA GLY A 98 5.05 -8.97 -1.17
C GLY A 98 3.75 -9.55 -0.60
N ASN A 99 2.60 -9.11 -1.08
CA ASN A 99 1.30 -9.61 -0.65
C ASN A 99 1.08 -11.08 -1.03
N ILE A 100 1.44 -11.48 -2.25
CA ILE A 100 1.36 -12.87 -2.71
C ILE A 100 2.28 -13.77 -1.88
N ALA A 101 3.52 -13.34 -1.65
CA ALA A 101 4.48 -14.08 -0.83
C ALA A 101 3.98 -14.23 0.62
N GLY A 102 3.40 -13.17 1.19
CA GLY A 102 2.83 -13.19 2.53
C GLY A 102 1.60 -14.10 2.64
N ALA A 103 0.73 -14.12 1.64
CA ALA A 103 -0.37 -15.08 1.58
C ALA A 103 0.16 -16.52 1.54
N GLY A 104 1.25 -16.75 0.80
CA GLY A 104 1.96 -18.03 0.76
C GLY A 104 2.49 -18.45 2.12
N LEU A 105 3.06 -17.53 2.89
CA LEU A 105 3.49 -17.78 4.28
C LEU A 105 2.31 -18.15 5.18
N GLY A 106 1.19 -17.45 5.07
CA GLY A 106 -0.03 -17.77 5.82
C GLY A 106 -0.54 -19.19 5.53
N LEU A 107 -0.59 -19.59 4.26
CA LEU A 107 -0.97 -20.93 3.85
C LEU A 107 0.04 -22.01 4.31
N ASN A 108 1.32 -21.68 4.35
CA ASN A 108 2.34 -22.57 4.90
C ASN A 108 2.08 -22.87 6.39
N VAL A 109 1.79 -21.84 7.18
CA VAL A 109 1.50 -21.97 8.62
C VAL A 109 0.21 -22.77 8.87
N LEU A 110 -0.83 -22.54 8.07
CA LEU A 110 -2.13 -23.16 8.27
C LEU A 110 -2.22 -24.60 7.74
N PHE A 111 -1.60 -24.87 6.61
CA PHE A 111 -1.78 -26.12 5.85
C PHE A 111 -0.47 -26.89 5.62
N GLY A 112 0.67 -26.36 6.04
CA GLY A 112 1.97 -27.03 5.86
C GLY A 112 2.46 -27.08 4.40
N VAL A 113 1.78 -26.40 3.47
CA VAL A 113 2.24 -26.33 2.06
C VAL A 113 3.49 -25.47 1.93
N SER A 114 4.34 -25.69 0.92
CA SER A 114 5.48 -24.79 0.72
C SER A 114 5.03 -23.36 0.43
N VAL A 115 5.82 -22.36 0.84
CA VAL A 115 5.51 -20.94 0.63
C VAL A 115 5.25 -20.62 -0.84
N GLY A 116 6.05 -21.21 -1.75
CA GLY A 116 5.86 -21.04 -3.19
C GLY A 116 4.53 -21.62 -3.71
N GLN A 117 4.14 -22.81 -3.23
CA GLN A 117 2.85 -23.41 -3.59
C GLN A 117 1.70 -22.57 -3.05
N GLY A 118 1.79 -22.11 -1.80
CA GLY A 118 0.79 -21.20 -1.21
C GLY A 118 0.69 -19.88 -1.96
N ALA A 119 1.79 -19.31 -2.40
CA ALA A 119 1.82 -18.10 -3.22
C ALA A 119 1.11 -18.30 -4.58
N ILE A 120 1.38 -19.41 -5.27
CA ILE A 120 0.70 -19.74 -6.53
C ILE A 120 -0.80 -19.94 -6.31
N MET A 121 -1.19 -20.70 -5.28
CA MET A 121 -2.60 -20.92 -4.95
C MET A 121 -3.34 -19.61 -4.68
N SER A 122 -2.75 -18.71 -3.87
CA SER A 122 -3.36 -17.41 -3.57
C SER A 122 -3.48 -16.52 -4.81
N ALA A 123 -2.47 -16.53 -5.69
CA ALA A 123 -2.51 -15.79 -6.95
C ALA A 123 -3.62 -16.30 -7.89
N ILE A 124 -3.79 -17.63 -8.01
CA ILE A 124 -4.86 -18.22 -8.81
C ILE A 124 -6.24 -17.84 -8.26
N ILE A 125 -6.42 -17.92 -6.93
CA ILE A 125 -7.67 -17.53 -6.28
C ILE A 125 -7.98 -16.05 -6.52
N ALA A 126 -6.99 -15.18 -6.36
CA ALA A 126 -7.15 -13.74 -6.60
C ALA A 126 -7.58 -13.45 -8.05
N ILE A 127 -6.88 -14.04 -9.03
CA ILE A 127 -7.23 -13.92 -10.45
C ILE A 127 -8.65 -14.45 -10.70
N GLY A 128 -9.00 -15.59 -10.12
CA GLY A 128 -10.34 -16.19 -10.25
C GLY A 128 -11.43 -15.25 -9.74
N ILE A 129 -11.22 -14.59 -8.60
CA ILE A 129 -12.17 -13.62 -8.05
C ILE A 129 -12.35 -12.43 -8.99
N PHE A 130 -11.26 -11.89 -9.55
CA PHE A 130 -11.32 -10.77 -10.49
C PHE A 130 -12.03 -11.13 -11.79
N ILE A 131 -11.87 -12.35 -12.29
CA ILE A 131 -12.55 -12.79 -13.51
C ILE A 131 -14.04 -13.00 -13.25
N TYR A 132 -14.40 -13.53 -12.07
CA TYR A 132 -15.79 -13.87 -11.74
C TYR A 132 -16.67 -12.66 -11.40
N LYS A 133 -16.07 -11.58 -10.85
CA LYS A 133 -16.76 -10.30 -10.56
C LYS A 133 -15.97 -9.13 -11.14
N PRO A 134 -16.12 -8.83 -12.44
CA PRO A 134 -15.39 -7.71 -13.08
C PRO A 134 -15.92 -6.32 -12.67
N GLU A 135 -17.08 -6.23 -12.02
CA GLU A 135 -17.69 -4.96 -11.61
C GLU A 135 -17.85 -4.92 -10.09
N PHE A 136 -16.91 -4.25 -9.43
CA PHE A 136 -17.16 -3.67 -8.12
C PHE A 136 -17.66 -2.24 -8.36
N ASP A 137 -18.99 -2.09 -8.47
CA ASP A 137 -19.65 -0.79 -8.40
C ASP A 137 -19.56 -0.20 -6.98
#